data_c1d4bcec08477aa4ef894a1eabc3be17
#
_entry.id   c1d4bcec08477aa4ef894a1eabc3be17
#
_cell.length_a   1.000
_cell.length_b   1.000
_cell.length_c   1.000
_cell.angle_alpha   90.00
_cell.angle_beta   90.00
_cell.angle_gamma   90.00
#
_symmetry.space_group_name_H-M   'P 1'
#
loop_
_entity.id
_entity.type
_entity.pdbx_description
1 polymer ?
#
loop_
_entity_poly.entity_id
_entity_poly.type
_entity_poly.pdbx_seq_one_letter_code
_entity_poly.pdbx_strand_id
1 'polypeptide(L)'
;MPAYNGKCHEELRWEDYRMGLAPSLVEDQISPVDNPAESSIYHETSIEASIEILMPKLMLADYYTEPPIHELAMKEKAEPRFCTHVKDFVIGRHRYGSIKLIGETDVVGLDLESFVRFNDHEIVFYTNDNSKTPSPWPAEVTLLNIMCFDKKAGEYYVAGPKVEKYKKMLVRKAQELGAEHLSYDPYTGEWKFRVDDLNKYNKG
;
A
#
# COMPACT_ATOMS: atom_id res chain seq x y z
N MET A 1 -37.19 -13.77 46.00
CA MET A 1 -36.47 -13.82 44.72
C MET A 1 -37.04 -14.99 43.93
N PRO A 2 -37.79 -14.79 42.82
CA PRO A 2 -38.23 -15.92 42.01
C PRO A 2 -37.00 -16.52 41.32
N ALA A 3 -36.83 -17.82 41.48
CA ALA A 3 -35.75 -18.60 40.84
C ALA A 3 -36.00 -18.68 39.33
N TYR A 4 -35.09 -18.11 38.54
CA TYR A 4 -35.08 -18.26 37.09
C TYR A 4 -34.69 -19.71 36.76
N ASN A 5 -35.65 -20.50 36.38
CA ASN A 5 -35.54 -21.94 36.15
C ASN A 5 -34.86 -22.22 34.81
N GLY A 6 -33.54 -21.99 34.70
CA GLY A 6 -32.69 -22.52 33.64
C GLY A 6 -32.95 -22.02 32.20
N LYS A 7 -33.78 -21.00 32.01
CA LYS A 7 -34.07 -20.46 30.67
C LYS A 7 -33.12 -19.34 30.31
N CYS A 8 -32.72 -19.28 29.04
CA CYS A 8 -31.89 -18.20 28.58
C CYS A 8 -32.65 -16.86 28.50
N HIS A 9 -31.93 -15.75 28.48
CA HIS A 9 -32.50 -14.41 28.49
C HIS A 9 -33.46 -14.13 27.30
N GLU A 10 -33.24 -14.78 26.18
CA GLU A 10 -34.10 -14.65 25.01
C GLU A 10 -35.40 -15.44 25.15
N GLU A 11 -35.38 -16.62 25.77
CA GLU A 11 -36.59 -17.40 26.02
C GLU A 11 -37.55 -16.70 27.03
N LEU A 12 -36.98 -16.04 28.04
CA LEU A 12 -37.75 -15.22 28.98
C LEU A 12 -38.42 -14.02 28.28
N ARG A 13 -37.73 -13.40 27.37
CA ARG A 13 -38.23 -12.28 26.56
C ARG A 13 -39.36 -12.71 25.63
N TRP A 14 -39.36 -13.94 25.11
CA TRP A 14 -40.41 -14.52 24.29
C TRP A 14 -41.67 -14.84 25.10
N GLU A 15 -41.51 -15.26 26.37
CA GLU A 15 -42.63 -15.53 27.25
C GLU A 15 -43.33 -14.24 27.70
N ASP A 16 -42.59 -13.17 27.95
CA ASP A 16 -43.15 -11.84 28.26
C ASP A 16 -43.96 -11.28 27.09
N TYR A 17 -43.49 -11.48 25.85
CA TYR A 17 -44.22 -11.14 24.65
C TYR A 17 -45.53 -11.93 24.50
N ARG A 18 -45.53 -13.19 24.87
CA ARG A 18 -46.66 -14.09 24.74
C ARG A 18 -47.73 -13.85 25.78
N MET A 19 -47.36 -13.31 26.94
CA MET A 19 -48.27 -12.99 28.03
C MET A 19 -48.80 -11.56 28.00
N GLY A 20 -48.46 -10.78 26.99
CA GLY A 20 -48.92 -9.38 26.88
C GLY A 20 -48.30 -8.45 27.93
N LEU A 21 -47.23 -8.88 28.60
CA LEU A 21 -46.47 -8.13 29.59
C LEU A 21 -45.36 -7.26 28.99
N ALA A 22 -45.28 -7.18 27.65
CA ALA A 22 -44.39 -6.24 27.01
C ALA A 22 -44.76 -4.82 27.44
N PRO A 23 -43.82 -4.02 27.94
CA PRO A 23 -44.09 -2.62 28.20
C PRO A 23 -44.57 -1.99 26.89
N SER A 24 -45.75 -1.38 26.94
CA SER A 24 -46.22 -0.51 25.87
C SER A 24 -45.09 0.45 25.55
N LEU A 25 -44.67 0.46 24.28
CA LEU A 25 -43.81 1.50 23.76
C LEU A 25 -44.52 2.83 24.02
N VAL A 26 -44.20 3.47 25.12
CA VAL A 26 -44.42 4.89 25.27
C VAL A 26 -43.55 5.47 24.15
N GLU A 27 -44.22 5.97 23.13
CA GLU A 27 -43.60 6.91 22.22
C GLU A 27 -43.20 8.12 23.08
N ASP A 28 -42.04 8.03 23.72
CA ASP A 28 -41.31 9.22 24.10
C ASP A 28 -41.00 9.91 22.78
N GLN A 29 -41.78 10.95 22.53
CA GLN A 29 -41.43 11.99 21.59
C GLN A 29 -40.09 12.59 22.08
N ILE A 30 -39.00 11.91 21.72
CA ILE A 30 -37.69 12.52 21.74
C ILE A 30 -37.76 13.55 20.60
N SER A 31 -38.11 14.76 20.98
CA SER A 31 -37.85 15.93 20.15
C SER A 31 -36.38 15.84 19.79
N PRO A 32 -36.01 15.95 18.51
CA PRO A 32 -34.61 16.02 18.15
C PRO A 32 -34.05 17.27 18.84
N VAL A 33 -33.28 17.04 19.88
CA VAL A 33 -32.38 18.09 20.39
C VAL A 33 -31.34 18.23 19.31
N ASP A 34 -31.61 19.15 18.38
CA ASP A 34 -30.65 19.66 17.43
C ASP A 34 -29.47 20.26 18.22
N ASN A 35 -28.54 19.40 18.62
CA ASN A 35 -27.25 19.83 19.09
C ASN A 35 -26.29 19.78 17.86
N PRO A 36 -26.07 20.92 17.20
CA PRO A 36 -25.30 20.96 15.96
C PRO A 36 -23.86 20.47 16.16
N ALA A 37 -23.37 20.44 17.40
CA ALA A 37 -22.05 19.96 17.75
C ALA A 37 -21.92 18.41 17.70
N GLU A 38 -22.94 17.67 18.14
CA GLU A 38 -22.90 16.20 18.11
C GLU A 38 -23.07 15.66 16.68
N SER A 39 -23.96 16.22 15.89
CA SER A 39 -24.14 15.85 14.49
C SER A 39 -22.86 16.05 13.68
N SER A 40 -22.08 17.08 13.96
CA SER A 40 -20.80 17.35 13.30
C SER A 40 -19.75 16.29 13.62
N ILE A 41 -19.66 15.84 14.86
CA ILE A 41 -18.67 14.84 15.30
C ILE A 41 -18.94 13.47 14.66
N TYR A 42 -20.20 13.03 14.60
CA TYR A 42 -20.55 11.76 13.96
C TYR A 42 -20.33 11.78 12.45
N HIS A 43 -20.51 12.91 11.82
CA HIS A 43 -20.29 13.05 10.38
C HIS A 43 -18.80 13.07 10.03
N GLU A 44 -17.98 13.72 10.82
CA GLU A 44 -16.54 13.80 10.63
C GLU A 44 -15.85 12.46 10.86
N THR A 45 -16.20 11.71 11.91
CA THR A 45 -15.70 10.35 12.16
C THR A 45 -16.11 9.36 11.08
N SER A 46 -17.31 9.50 10.50
CA SER A 46 -17.77 8.67 9.39
C SER A 46 -16.99 8.91 8.09
N ILE A 47 -16.63 10.17 7.81
CA ILE A 47 -15.82 10.53 6.63
C ILE A 47 -14.39 10.03 6.80
N GLU A 48 -13.78 10.17 7.97
CA GLU A 48 -12.42 9.69 8.23
C GLU A 48 -12.31 8.17 8.09
N ALA A 49 -13.24 7.41 8.65
CA ALA A 49 -13.29 5.96 8.49
C ALA A 49 -13.48 5.54 7.02
N SER A 50 -14.23 6.30 6.25
CA SER A 50 -14.42 6.04 4.81
C SER A 50 -13.16 6.31 4.00
N ILE A 51 -12.39 7.35 4.35
CA ILE A 51 -11.13 7.67 3.70
C ILE A 51 -10.07 6.61 4.02
N GLU A 52 -9.99 6.14 5.27
CA GLU A 52 -9.02 5.13 5.68
C GLU A 52 -9.15 3.83 4.88
N ILE A 53 -10.36 3.42 4.54
CA ILE A 53 -10.65 2.24 3.70
C ILE A 53 -10.11 2.42 2.28
N LEU A 54 -10.06 3.66 1.78
CA LEU A 54 -9.58 3.98 0.44
C LEU A 54 -8.04 4.03 0.35
N MET A 55 -7.34 4.17 1.48
CA MET A 55 -5.89 4.30 1.48
C MET A 55 -5.18 2.98 1.12
N PRO A 56 -4.02 3.06 0.46
CA PRO A 56 -3.18 1.89 0.28
C PRO A 56 -2.72 1.34 1.63
N LYS A 57 -2.67 0.01 1.75
CA LYS A 57 -2.29 -0.68 2.98
C LYS A 57 -0.78 -0.88 3.02
N LEU A 58 -0.17 -0.49 4.14
CA LEU A 58 1.25 -0.65 4.40
C LEU A 58 1.45 -0.88 5.90
N MET A 59 1.88 -2.08 6.27
CA MET A 59 2.07 -2.50 7.67
C MET A 59 3.54 -2.49 8.10
N LEU A 60 4.47 -2.72 7.16
CA LEU A 60 5.90 -2.80 7.44
C LEU A 60 6.52 -1.40 7.60
N ALA A 61 7.12 -1.15 8.75
CA ALA A 61 7.66 0.17 9.12
C ALA A 61 8.89 0.60 8.28
N ASP A 62 9.56 -0.33 7.60
CA ASP A 62 10.71 -0.05 6.74
C ASP A 62 10.33 0.22 5.28
N TYR A 63 9.04 0.13 4.94
CA TYR A 63 8.50 0.57 3.66
C TYR A 63 8.02 2.01 3.73
N TYR A 64 7.97 2.66 2.59
CA TYR A 64 7.44 4.02 2.43
C TYR A 64 6.76 4.20 1.07
N THR A 65 5.98 5.26 0.96
CA THR A 65 5.36 5.68 -0.31
C THR A 65 5.64 7.16 -0.56
N GLU A 66 5.62 7.54 -1.84
CA GLU A 66 5.61 8.95 -2.25
C GLU A 66 4.47 9.16 -3.27
N PRO A 67 3.48 9.99 -2.96
CA PRO A 67 3.26 10.68 -1.68
C PRO A 67 3.07 9.74 -0.48
N PRO A 68 3.41 10.19 0.74
CA PRO A 68 3.13 9.41 1.95
C PRO A 68 1.62 9.17 2.14
N ILE A 69 1.24 8.05 2.77
CA ILE A 69 -0.17 7.64 2.94
C ILE A 69 -1.00 8.74 3.62
N HIS A 70 -0.45 9.43 4.64
CA HIS A 70 -1.17 10.53 5.29
C HIS A 70 -1.42 11.73 4.36
N GLU A 71 -0.51 12.00 3.43
CA GLU A 71 -0.70 13.06 2.42
C GLU A 71 -1.77 12.64 1.39
N LEU A 72 -1.79 11.37 0.99
CA LEU A 72 -2.85 10.81 0.14
C LEU A 72 -4.22 10.96 0.80
N ALA A 73 -4.32 10.68 2.10
CA ALA A 73 -5.57 10.84 2.85
C ALA A 73 -6.04 12.30 2.91
N MET A 74 -5.11 13.25 3.11
CA MET A 74 -5.43 14.68 3.06
C MET A 74 -5.90 15.12 1.68
N LYS A 75 -5.24 14.63 0.63
CA LYS A 75 -5.62 14.95 -0.76
C LYS A 75 -6.96 14.33 -1.13
N GLU A 76 -7.23 13.09 -0.75
CA GLU A 76 -8.53 12.42 -0.97
C GLU A 76 -9.67 13.15 -0.24
N LYS A 77 -9.42 13.70 0.97
CA LYS A 77 -10.39 14.53 1.71
C LYS A 77 -10.67 15.85 0.98
N ALA A 78 -9.66 16.46 0.39
CA ALA A 78 -9.79 17.72 -0.34
C ALA A 78 -10.37 17.55 -1.74
N GLU A 79 -9.99 16.48 -2.42
CA GLU A 79 -10.38 16.15 -3.79
C GLU A 79 -10.80 14.65 -3.85
N PRO A 80 -12.09 14.35 -3.75
CA PRO A 80 -12.59 12.99 -3.81
C PRO A 80 -12.17 12.28 -5.10
N ARG A 81 -11.70 11.04 -4.98
CA ARG A 81 -11.14 10.21 -6.05
C ARG A 81 -9.70 10.58 -6.46
N PHE A 82 -8.99 11.39 -5.69
CA PHE A 82 -7.57 11.65 -5.93
C PHE A 82 -6.75 10.34 -5.98
N CYS A 83 -7.02 9.41 -5.07
CA CYS A 83 -6.30 8.13 -4.98
C CYS A 83 -6.54 7.20 -6.17
N THR A 84 -7.50 7.47 -7.04
CA THR A 84 -7.69 6.70 -8.28
C THR A 84 -6.76 7.14 -9.42
N HIS A 85 -6.06 8.28 -9.28
CA HIS A 85 -5.22 8.88 -10.33
C HIS A 85 -3.92 9.47 -9.78
N VAL A 86 -3.28 8.77 -8.85
CA VAL A 86 -2.00 9.24 -8.27
C VAL A 86 -0.90 9.16 -9.32
N LYS A 87 -0.32 10.32 -9.63
CA LYS A 87 0.74 10.41 -10.62
C LYS A 87 2.09 10.01 -10.06
N ASP A 88 2.82 9.20 -10.82
CA ASP A 88 4.20 8.82 -10.53
C ASP A 88 4.38 8.26 -9.10
N PHE A 89 3.45 7.40 -8.68
CA PHE A 89 3.44 6.83 -7.34
C PHE A 89 4.69 5.98 -7.06
N VAL A 90 5.33 6.22 -5.92
CA VAL A 90 6.53 5.50 -5.51
C VAL A 90 6.23 4.58 -4.34
N ILE A 91 6.74 3.36 -4.43
CA ILE A 91 6.79 2.40 -3.32
C ILE A 91 8.26 2.08 -3.09
N GLY A 92 8.73 2.21 -1.86
CA GLY A 92 10.12 1.93 -1.52
C GLY A 92 10.28 1.19 -0.21
N ARG A 93 11.45 0.57 -0.05
CA ARG A 93 11.90 0.00 1.19
C ARG A 93 13.27 0.56 1.53
N HIS A 94 13.39 1.13 2.73
CA HIS A 94 14.65 1.71 3.19
C HIS A 94 15.80 0.72 3.08
N ARG A 95 16.93 1.16 2.51
CA ARG A 95 18.15 0.40 2.25
C ARG A 95 18.09 -0.63 1.10
N TYR A 96 16.92 -0.93 0.53
CA TYR A 96 16.79 -1.92 -0.55
C TYR A 96 16.59 -1.27 -1.90
N GLY A 97 15.71 -0.27 -1.97
CA GLY A 97 15.40 0.44 -3.20
C GLY A 97 13.96 0.92 -3.27
N SER A 98 13.54 1.27 -4.47
CA SER A 98 12.20 1.77 -4.74
C SER A 98 11.74 1.46 -6.16
N ILE A 99 10.44 1.58 -6.36
CA ILE A 99 9.77 1.50 -7.65
C ILE A 99 8.92 2.74 -7.79
N LYS A 100 9.09 3.43 -8.89
CA LYS A 100 8.25 4.53 -9.32
C LYS A 100 7.36 4.06 -10.46
N LEU A 101 6.06 4.00 -10.23
CA LEU A 101 5.07 3.70 -11.26
C LEU A 101 4.88 4.93 -12.14
N ILE A 102 5.12 4.80 -13.44
CA ILE A 102 5.10 5.94 -14.37
C ILE A 102 3.68 6.17 -14.85
N GLY A 103 3.21 7.41 -14.68
CA GLY A 103 1.86 7.82 -15.07
C GLY A 103 0.88 7.81 -13.92
N GLU A 104 -0.41 7.71 -14.24
CA GLU A 104 -1.48 7.71 -13.24
C GLU A 104 -1.76 6.28 -12.76
N THR A 105 -1.87 6.11 -11.45
CA THR A 105 -2.07 4.81 -10.80
C THR A 105 -3.24 4.88 -9.83
N ASP A 106 -4.14 3.91 -9.90
CA ASP A 106 -5.17 3.69 -8.89
C ASP A 106 -4.56 2.94 -7.71
N VAL A 107 -4.44 3.66 -6.57
CA VAL A 107 -3.85 3.12 -5.34
C VAL A 107 -4.91 2.78 -4.28
N VAL A 108 -6.20 2.90 -4.61
CA VAL A 108 -7.31 2.68 -3.69
C VAL A 108 -7.30 1.25 -3.15
N GLY A 109 -7.08 1.13 -1.84
CA GLY A 109 -7.07 -0.15 -1.13
C GLY A 109 -5.98 -1.13 -1.57
N LEU A 110 -4.96 -0.64 -2.30
CA LEU A 110 -3.84 -1.46 -2.77
C LEU A 110 -3.03 -1.99 -1.59
N ASP A 111 -2.89 -3.31 -1.50
CA ASP A 111 -2.00 -3.95 -0.53
C ASP A 111 -0.57 -3.95 -1.09
N LEU A 112 0.23 -3.00 -0.61
CA LEU A 112 1.57 -2.75 -1.15
C LEU A 112 2.54 -3.89 -0.87
N GLU A 113 2.39 -4.60 0.24
CA GLU A 113 3.27 -5.70 0.64
C GLU A 113 2.96 -6.99 -0.14
N SER A 114 1.70 -7.16 -0.51
CA SER A 114 1.29 -8.24 -1.43
C SER A 114 1.65 -7.94 -2.87
N PHE A 115 1.82 -6.65 -3.22
CA PHE A 115 2.15 -6.23 -4.58
C PHE A 115 3.64 -6.30 -4.88
N VAL A 116 4.51 -5.85 -3.94
CA VAL A 116 5.95 -5.79 -4.15
C VAL A 116 6.74 -6.19 -2.92
N ARG A 117 7.77 -7.02 -3.12
CA ARG A 117 8.73 -7.38 -2.07
C ARG A 117 10.14 -6.97 -2.49
N PHE A 118 10.78 -6.19 -1.63
CA PHE A 118 12.17 -5.81 -1.78
C PHE A 118 13.06 -6.77 -0.99
N ASN A 119 13.92 -7.49 -1.70
CA ASN A 119 14.95 -8.36 -1.14
C ASN A 119 16.33 -7.72 -1.37
N ASP A 120 17.38 -8.37 -0.86
CA ASP A 120 18.75 -7.93 -1.11
C ASP A 120 19.10 -8.07 -2.60
N HIS A 121 19.40 -6.93 -3.24
CA HIS A 121 19.72 -6.81 -4.67
C HIS A 121 18.60 -7.29 -5.64
N GLU A 122 17.38 -7.46 -5.17
CA GLU A 122 16.26 -7.98 -5.96
C GLU A 122 14.95 -7.33 -5.56
N ILE A 123 14.09 -7.13 -6.55
CA ILE A 123 12.69 -6.73 -6.33
C ILE A 123 11.81 -7.77 -7.01
N VAL A 124 10.84 -8.28 -6.26
CA VAL A 124 9.87 -9.28 -6.74
C VAL A 124 8.49 -8.65 -6.78
N PHE A 125 7.85 -8.76 -7.93
CA PHE A 125 6.46 -8.32 -8.11
C PHE A 125 5.52 -9.50 -8.05
N TYR A 126 4.38 -9.30 -7.43
CA TYR A 126 3.28 -10.26 -7.39
C TYR A 126 2.09 -9.62 -8.09
N THR A 127 1.77 -10.11 -9.29
CA THR A 127 0.54 -9.74 -9.97
C THR A 127 -0.54 -10.75 -9.61
N ASN A 128 -1.55 -10.30 -8.88
CA ASN A 128 -2.75 -11.11 -8.71
C ASN A 128 -3.61 -10.97 -9.97
N ASP A 129 -4.13 -12.08 -10.51
CA ASP A 129 -5.03 -12.10 -11.67
C ASP A 129 -6.30 -11.24 -11.47
N ASN A 130 -6.61 -10.90 -10.21
CA ASN A 130 -7.71 -10.02 -9.83
C ASN A 130 -7.28 -8.54 -9.64
N SER A 131 -6.03 -8.19 -9.95
CA SER A 131 -5.59 -6.80 -9.78
C SER A 131 -6.28 -5.91 -10.81
N LYS A 132 -6.90 -4.84 -10.34
CA LYS A 132 -7.46 -3.76 -11.16
C LYS A 132 -6.38 -2.96 -11.91
N THR A 133 -5.15 -3.45 -11.92
CA THR A 133 -4.00 -2.76 -12.46
C THR A 133 -3.97 -2.90 -13.97
N PRO A 134 -4.01 -1.79 -14.71
CA PRO A 134 -3.95 -1.84 -16.16
C PRO A 134 -2.57 -2.34 -16.63
N SER A 135 -2.54 -3.22 -17.62
CA SER A 135 -1.32 -3.56 -18.35
C SER A 135 -1.29 -2.74 -19.65
N PRO A 136 -0.14 -2.18 -20.06
CA PRO A 136 1.20 -2.26 -19.48
C PRO A 136 1.42 -1.32 -18.29
N TRP A 137 2.27 -1.73 -17.34
CA TRP A 137 2.60 -0.92 -16.17
C TRP A 137 4.08 -0.50 -16.20
N PRO A 138 4.40 0.64 -16.83
CA PRO A 138 5.77 1.12 -16.93
C PRO A 138 6.26 1.61 -15.56
N ALA A 139 7.52 1.30 -15.23
CA ALA A 139 8.10 1.70 -13.97
C ALA A 139 9.59 1.99 -14.06
N GLU A 140 10.07 2.86 -13.19
CA GLU A 140 11.48 3.03 -12.89
C GLU A 140 11.81 2.29 -11.60
N VAL A 141 12.79 1.41 -11.68
CA VAL A 141 13.25 0.58 -10.57
C VAL A 141 14.60 1.11 -10.11
N THR A 142 14.73 1.35 -8.82
CA THR A 142 15.98 1.72 -8.17
C THR A 142 16.37 0.61 -7.21
N LEU A 143 17.53 0.00 -7.41
CA LEU A 143 18.15 -0.93 -6.48
C LEU A 143 19.31 -0.24 -5.75
N LEU A 144 19.44 -0.50 -4.47
CA LEU A 144 20.52 0.01 -3.64
C LEU A 144 21.54 -1.11 -3.32
N ASN A 145 22.72 -0.72 -2.82
CA ASN A 145 23.80 -1.63 -2.44
C ASN A 145 24.35 -2.50 -3.59
N ILE A 146 24.13 -2.10 -4.84
CA ILE A 146 24.67 -2.77 -6.02
C ILE A 146 26.16 -2.35 -6.17
N MET A 147 27.03 -2.97 -5.40
CA MET A 147 28.43 -2.58 -5.30
C MET A 147 29.33 -3.44 -6.20
N CYS A 148 30.35 -2.80 -6.82
CA CYS A 148 31.40 -3.51 -7.54
C CYS A 148 32.37 -4.15 -6.54
N PHE A 149 32.12 -5.40 -6.17
CA PHE A 149 32.94 -6.16 -5.23
C PHE A 149 33.83 -7.19 -5.94
N ASP A 150 35.12 -7.17 -5.68
CA ASP A 150 36.06 -8.19 -6.17
C ASP A 150 36.28 -9.26 -5.09
N LYS A 151 35.71 -10.44 -5.30
CA LYS A 151 35.82 -11.58 -4.37
C LYS A 151 37.26 -12.07 -4.17
N LYS A 152 38.17 -11.85 -5.14
CA LYS A 152 39.55 -12.29 -5.04
C LYS A 152 40.40 -11.33 -4.22
N ALA A 153 40.17 -10.03 -4.37
CA ALA A 153 40.85 -8.98 -3.62
C ALA A 153 40.17 -8.69 -2.25
N GLY A 154 38.90 -9.05 -2.10
CA GLY A 154 38.11 -8.71 -0.90
C GLY A 154 37.77 -7.23 -0.80
N GLU A 155 37.77 -6.49 -1.88
CA GLU A 155 37.66 -5.03 -1.93
C GLU A 155 36.51 -4.54 -2.78
N TYR A 156 35.96 -3.37 -2.41
CA TYR A 156 35.00 -2.63 -3.20
C TYR A 156 35.70 -1.60 -4.08
N TYR A 157 35.25 -1.47 -5.31
CA TYR A 157 35.78 -0.48 -6.26
C TYR A 157 34.70 0.54 -6.60
N VAL A 158 35.09 1.81 -6.53
CA VAL A 158 34.20 2.95 -6.88
C VAL A 158 34.64 3.66 -8.16
N ALA A 159 35.84 3.33 -8.67
CA ALA A 159 36.39 3.91 -9.90
C ALA A 159 37.33 2.93 -10.61
N GLY A 160 37.67 3.26 -11.84
CA GLY A 160 38.66 2.52 -12.65
C GLY A 160 38.08 1.40 -13.51
N PRO A 161 38.95 0.62 -14.17
CA PRO A 161 38.56 -0.35 -15.22
C PRO A 161 37.59 -1.44 -14.73
N LYS A 162 37.70 -1.83 -13.45
CA LYS A 162 36.81 -2.84 -12.88
C LYS A 162 35.37 -2.33 -12.78
N VAL A 163 35.18 -1.06 -12.36
CA VAL A 163 33.87 -0.41 -12.29
C VAL A 163 33.28 -0.27 -13.70
N GLU A 164 34.04 0.13 -14.67
CA GLU A 164 33.57 0.23 -16.06
C GLU A 164 33.11 -1.14 -16.61
N LYS A 165 33.85 -2.20 -16.31
CA LYS A 165 33.45 -3.56 -16.67
C LYS A 165 32.14 -3.96 -15.94
N TYR A 166 32.02 -3.62 -14.67
CA TYR A 166 30.83 -3.91 -13.87
C TYR A 166 29.61 -3.15 -14.40
N LYS A 167 29.76 -1.87 -14.73
CA LYS A 167 28.70 -1.05 -15.36
C LYS A 167 28.23 -1.67 -16.69
N LYS A 168 29.15 -2.09 -17.55
CA LYS A 168 28.80 -2.80 -18.80
C LYS A 168 28.01 -4.10 -18.51
N MET A 169 28.36 -4.81 -17.45
CA MET A 169 27.64 -6.02 -17.04
C MET A 169 26.21 -5.68 -16.57
N LEU A 170 26.01 -4.58 -15.80
CA LEU A 170 24.68 -4.12 -15.38
C LEU A 170 23.81 -3.71 -16.57
N VAL A 171 24.39 -2.99 -17.56
CA VAL A 171 23.69 -2.63 -18.80
C VAL A 171 23.21 -3.88 -19.53
N ARG A 172 24.07 -4.87 -19.70
CA ARG A 172 23.72 -6.14 -20.34
C ARG A 172 22.64 -6.88 -19.54
N LYS A 173 22.76 -6.90 -18.21
CA LYS A 173 21.75 -7.53 -17.34
C LYS A 173 20.38 -6.86 -17.45
N ALA A 174 20.33 -5.53 -17.54
CA ALA A 174 19.09 -4.81 -17.81
C ALA A 174 18.48 -5.25 -19.15
N GLN A 175 19.29 -5.31 -20.21
CA GLN A 175 18.85 -5.75 -21.54
C GLN A 175 18.32 -7.19 -21.54
N GLU A 176 19.00 -8.11 -20.85
CA GLU A 176 18.57 -9.52 -20.69
C GLU A 176 17.21 -9.61 -19.98
N LEU A 177 16.93 -8.67 -19.09
CA LEU A 177 15.64 -8.53 -18.42
C LEU A 177 14.60 -7.80 -19.27
N GLY A 178 14.92 -7.30 -20.46
CA GLY A 178 14.05 -6.46 -21.30
C GLY A 178 13.83 -5.06 -20.71
N ALA A 179 14.79 -4.57 -19.91
CA ALA A 179 14.77 -3.27 -19.28
C ALA A 179 15.77 -2.31 -19.92
N GLU A 180 15.51 -1.02 -19.79
CA GLU A 180 16.42 0.05 -20.17
C GLU A 180 17.29 0.43 -18.97
N HIS A 181 18.62 0.38 -19.12
CA HIS A 181 19.54 0.89 -18.11
C HIS A 181 19.50 2.43 -18.10
N LEU A 182 19.20 3.03 -16.95
CA LEU A 182 19.18 4.49 -16.81
C LEU A 182 20.49 5.02 -16.22
N SER A 183 20.88 4.54 -15.04
CA SER A 183 22.08 5.03 -14.35
C SER A 183 22.66 4.00 -13.40
N TYR A 184 23.94 4.15 -13.09
CA TYR A 184 24.63 3.44 -12.03
C TYR A 184 25.63 4.36 -11.33
N ASP A 185 25.50 4.51 -10.03
CA ASP A 185 26.44 5.23 -9.19
C ASP A 185 27.26 4.23 -8.35
N PRO A 186 28.56 4.09 -8.61
CA PRO A 186 29.40 3.15 -7.88
C PRO A 186 29.73 3.56 -6.44
N TYR A 187 29.53 4.84 -6.08
CA TYR A 187 29.78 5.33 -4.72
C TYR A 187 28.68 4.95 -3.76
N THR A 188 27.44 5.08 -4.19
CA THR A 188 26.25 4.74 -3.41
C THR A 188 25.77 3.31 -3.66
N GLY A 189 26.22 2.67 -4.75
CA GLY A 189 25.70 1.40 -5.19
C GLY A 189 24.27 1.50 -5.72
N GLU A 190 23.86 2.67 -6.17
CA GLU A 190 22.53 2.89 -6.74
C GLU A 190 22.50 2.48 -8.20
N TRP A 191 21.61 1.56 -8.55
CA TRP A 191 21.37 1.16 -9.93
C TRP A 191 19.92 1.42 -10.32
N LYS A 192 19.71 2.24 -11.37
CA LYS A 192 18.39 2.57 -11.91
C LYS A 192 18.19 1.98 -13.29
N PHE A 193 17.03 1.43 -13.52
CA PHE A 193 16.60 0.93 -14.81
C PHE A 193 15.08 1.10 -14.97
N ARG A 194 14.64 1.15 -16.22
CA ARG A 194 13.22 1.30 -16.58
C ARG A 194 12.70 0.03 -17.20
N VAL A 195 11.48 -0.31 -16.83
CA VAL A 195 10.72 -1.41 -17.42
C VAL A 195 9.47 -0.88 -18.07
N ASP A 196 9.10 -1.41 -19.24
CA ASP A 196 7.89 -0.99 -19.95
C ASP A 196 6.64 -1.63 -19.37
N ASP A 197 6.77 -2.81 -18.74
CA ASP A 197 5.64 -3.52 -18.15
C ASP A 197 6.11 -4.44 -17.03
N LEU A 198 5.73 -4.10 -15.80
CA LEU A 198 6.05 -4.87 -14.60
C LEU A 198 5.49 -6.30 -14.65
N ASN A 199 4.38 -6.53 -15.33
CA ASN A 199 3.77 -7.86 -15.41
C ASN A 199 4.67 -8.88 -16.12
N LYS A 200 5.57 -8.43 -17.01
CA LYS A 200 6.55 -9.29 -17.68
C LYS A 200 7.71 -9.73 -16.77
N TYR A 201 7.89 -9.05 -15.64
CA TYR A 201 8.93 -9.34 -14.66
C TYR A 201 8.51 -10.36 -13.60
N ASN A 202 7.25 -10.75 -13.60
CA ASN A 202 6.75 -11.75 -12.69
C ASN A 202 7.30 -13.12 -13.09
N LYS A 203 8.35 -13.55 -12.40
CA LYS A 203 8.74 -14.96 -12.41
C LYS A 203 7.93 -15.65 -11.32
N GLY A 204 6.74 -16.15 -11.74
CA GLY A 204 5.95 -17.04 -10.91
C GLY A 204 6.73 -18.31 -10.55
#